data_5cd35c5c5df5afc7129bf869f5914508
#
_entry.id   5cd35c5c5df5afc7129bf869f5914508
#
_cell.length_a   1.000
_cell.length_b   1.000
_cell.length_c   1.000
_cell.angle_alpha   90.00
_cell.angle_beta   90.00
_cell.angle_gamma   90.00
#
_symmetry.space_group_name_H-M   'P 1'
#
loop_
_entity.id
_entity.type
_entity.pdbx_description
1 polymer ?
#
loop_
_entity_poly.entity_id
_entity_poly.type
_entity_poly.pdbx_seq_one_letter_code
_entity_poly.pdbx_strand_id
1 'polypeptide(L)'
;MNFFTFNKTIQIRLLLQFLTTLSTMTVLPYIIIYFSKTVGIFITGFMFIFVLTASMIGSLTGGYAADHVGRKKVIVLSETIVSYGFACVALVNSPLFTMPYVTFFLFMVIYFFSGAAEPAYQALLIDVSSPDNRRSIYTYSYWLRNLAISIGGIIGAFLFFNHHFILYIGIALCLFISLVITISCIKETYTPIPPENIPKKRNTFLKGYSQVLKHKSFTAFIVANLLLISMEEQLTNYMAIRLTNNIQEPQAFLFFKADGINLVGILKSENTLLIVLFTIVISYFVKKYNDRFVILLGVSLYFLGYIMISLNDVPLLLIAAMFIATLGEMIYLPAKQTLLADLVPDHARSTYMAAYSLFSFIGISTAGIFILISTWLPAAVMSSIFGCMGLLCLLIYLRLTEVKRHSSHGTT
;
A
#
# COMPACT_ATOMS: atom_id res chain seq x y z
N MET A 1 -11.21 -18.30 -9.83
CA MET A 1 -12.47 -17.60 -10.17
C MET A 1 -12.12 -16.50 -11.16
N ASN A 2 -12.94 -16.29 -12.18
CA ASN A 2 -12.75 -15.19 -13.11
C ASN A 2 -13.30 -13.89 -12.51
N PHE A 3 -12.73 -12.74 -12.89
CA PHE A 3 -13.21 -11.42 -12.46
C PHE A 3 -14.72 -11.23 -12.66
N PHE A 4 -15.25 -11.70 -13.79
CA PHE A 4 -16.67 -11.57 -14.14
C PHE A 4 -17.62 -12.45 -13.33
N THR A 5 -17.11 -13.40 -12.53
CA THR A 5 -17.94 -14.22 -11.62
C THR A 5 -18.14 -13.58 -10.24
N PHE A 6 -17.47 -12.47 -9.95
CA PHE A 6 -17.67 -11.73 -8.69
C PHE A 6 -19.00 -10.97 -8.69
N ASN A 7 -19.51 -10.72 -7.47
CA ASN A 7 -20.64 -9.82 -7.30
C ASN A 7 -20.33 -8.44 -7.91
N LYS A 8 -21.34 -7.80 -8.53
CA LYS A 8 -21.20 -6.47 -9.15
C LYS A 8 -20.59 -5.43 -8.24
N THR A 9 -20.91 -5.44 -6.94
CA THR A 9 -20.30 -4.51 -5.97
C THR A 9 -18.78 -4.69 -5.88
N ILE A 10 -18.28 -5.94 -5.89
CA ILE A 10 -16.84 -6.23 -5.87
C ILE A 10 -16.17 -5.76 -7.16
N GLN A 11 -16.78 -6.08 -8.32
CA GLN A 11 -16.25 -5.65 -9.63
C GLN A 11 -16.13 -4.12 -9.70
N ILE A 12 -17.20 -3.41 -9.34
CA ILE A 12 -17.23 -1.94 -9.33
C ILE A 12 -16.15 -1.42 -8.37
N ARG A 13 -16.07 -1.95 -7.16
CA ARG A 13 -15.07 -1.49 -6.18
C ARG A 13 -13.62 -1.67 -6.65
N LEU A 14 -13.32 -2.80 -7.28
CA LEU A 14 -11.99 -3.06 -7.86
C LEU A 14 -11.66 -2.10 -9.02
N LEU A 15 -12.64 -1.81 -9.88
CA LEU A 15 -12.47 -0.82 -10.96
C LEU A 15 -12.30 0.61 -10.41
N LEU A 16 -13.05 0.99 -9.39
CA LEU A 16 -12.89 2.29 -8.72
C LEU A 16 -11.51 2.40 -8.04
N GLN A 17 -11.02 1.33 -7.41
CA GLN A 17 -9.66 1.27 -6.88
C GLN A 17 -8.62 1.49 -7.98
N PHE A 18 -8.80 0.87 -9.15
CA PHE A 18 -7.92 1.10 -10.30
C PHE A 18 -7.93 2.58 -10.72
N LEU A 19 -9.11 3.19 -10.91
CA LEU A 19 -9.26 4.58 -11.33
C LEU A 19 -8.65 5.57 -10.32
N THR A 20 -8.93 5.39 -9.03
CA THR A 20 -8.41 6.27 -7.97
C THR A 20 -6.89 6.13 -7.82
N THR A 21 -6.35 4.90 -7.88
CA THR A 21 -4.90 4.67 -7.84
C THR A 21 -4.22 5.23 -9.07
N LEU A 22 -4.76 5.00 -10.27
CA LEU A 22 -4.23 5.55 -11.52
C LEU A 22 -4.15 7.08 -11.43
N SER A 23 -5.23 7.74 -11.00
CA SER A 23 -5.30 9.20 -10.87
C SER A 23 -4.25 9.73 -9.88
N THR A 24 -4.09 9.13 -8.71
CA THR A 24 -3.12 9.59 -7.71
C THR A 24 -1.68 9.34 -8.14
N MET A 25 -1.39 8.24 -8.84
CA MET A 25 -0.04 7.89 -9.30
C MET A 25 0.46 8.74 -10.48
N THR A 26 -0.43 9.45 -11.18
CA THR A 26 0.00 10.46 -12.18
C THR A 26 0.64 11.69 -11.54
N VAL A 27 0.41 11.94 -10.25
CA VAL A 27 0.86 13.16 -9.54
C VAL A 27 1.88 12.84 -8.46
N LEU A 28 1.66 11.79 -7.67
CA LEU A 28 2.43 11.51 -6.47
C LEU A 28 3.96 11.50 -6.66
N PRO A 29 4.53 10.85 -7.69
CA PRO A 29 5.98 10.83 -7.89
C PRO A 29 6.56 12.18 -8.30
N TYR A 30 5.76 13.05 -8.92
CA TYR A 30 6.20 14.27 -9.58
C TYR A 30 5.99 15.53 -8.73
N ILE A 31 5.03 15.50 -7.80
CA ILE A 31 4.70 16.67 -6.98
C ILE A 31 5.86 17.09 -6.05
N ILE A 32 6.66 16.13 -5.60
CA ILE A 32 7.86 16.40 -4.80
C ILE A 32 8.89 17.17 -5.64
N ILE A 33 9.08 16.77 -6.90
CA ILE A 33 9.99 17.45 -7.83
C ILE A 33 9.47 18.86 -8.13
N TYR A 34 8.16 19.03 -8.31
CA TYR A 34 7.54 20.34 -8.48
C TYR A 34 7.82 21.26 -7.31
N PHE A 35 7.56 20.83 -6.07
CA PHE A 35 7.81 21.64 -4.89
C PHE A 35 9.31 21.92 -4.68
N SER A 36 10.17 20.94 -4.91
CA SER A 36 11.62 21.15 -4.77
C SER A 36 12.17 22.23 -5.70
N LYS A 37 11.59 22.36 -6.91
CA LYS A 37 11.95 23.41 -7.88
C LYS A 37 11.32 24.77 -7.58
N THR A 38 10.13 24.80 -6.93
CA THR A 38 9.38 26.05 -6.72
C THR A 38 9.63 26.69 -5.37
N VAL A 39 9.77 25.90 -4.30
CA VAL A 39 9.95 26.40 -2.92
C VAL A 39 11.25 25.95 -2.26
N GLY A 40 12.05 25.13 -2.95
CA GLY A 40 13.34 24.61 -2.48
C GLY A 40 13.22 23.26 -1.74
N ILE A 41 14.34 22.52 -1.73
CA ILE A 41 14.39 21.12 -1.23
C ILE A 41 14.05 21.05 0.25
N PHE A 42 14.58 21.96 1.08
CA PHE A 42 14.37 21.95 2.54
C PHE A 42 12.89 22.10 2.91
N ILE A 43 12.21 23.11 2.33
CA ILE A 43 10.78 23.34 2.57
C ILE A 43 9.94 22.16 2.06
N THR A 44 10.29 21.60 0.89
CA THR A 44 9.63 20.43 0.32
C THR A 44 9.68 19.22 1.26
N GLY A 45 10.80 18.99 1.94
CA GLY A 45 10.93 17.92 2.93
C GLY A 45 9.90 18.05 4.07
N PHE A 46 9.73 19.26 4.63
CA PHE A 46 8.70 19.52 5.63
C PHE A 46 7.29 19.34 5.06
N MET A 47 7.02 19.90 3.88
CA MET A 47 5.72 19.74 3.20
C MET A 47 5.35 18.26 3.04
N PHE A 48 6.30 17.43 2.64
CA PHE A 48 6.08 15.99 2.51
C PHE A 48 5.73 15.31 3.82
N ILE A 49 6.46 15.63 4.91
CA ILE A 49 6.17 15.11 6.25
C ILE A 49 4.75 15.51 6.71
N PHE A 50 4.37 16.76 6.49
CA PHE A 50 3.02 17.23 6.86
C PHE A 50 1.92 16.53 6.07
N VAL A 51 2.09 16.31 4.78
CA VAL A 51 1.14 15.59 3.92
C VAL A 51 0.99 14.13 4.38
N LEU A 52 2.10 13.43 4.65
CA LEU A 52 2.06 12.07 5.19
C LEU A 52 1.38 12.00 6.56
N THR A 53 1.72 12.95 7.45
CA THR A 53 1.08 13.04 8.78
C THR A 53 -0.42 13.30 8.66
N ALA A 54 -0.84 14.18 7.75
CA ALA A 54 -2.25 14.44 7.48
C ALA A 54 -2.97 13.17 7.01
N SER A 55 -2.38 12.40 6.10
CA SER A 55 -2.93 11.11 5.64
C SER A 55 -3.04 10.09 6.78
N MET A 56 -2.04 10.00 7.64
CA MET A 56 -2.05 9.11 8.80
C MET A 56 -3.15 9.49 9.81
N ILE A 57 -3.28 10.78 10.15
CA ILE A 57 -4.34 11.26 11.03
C ILE A 57 -5.72 11.01 10.39
N GLY A 58 -5.83 11.26 9.08
CA GLY A 58 -7.02 10.93 8.29
C GLY A 58 -7.40 9.46 8.42
N SER A 59 -6.44 8.55 8.22
CA SER A 59 -6.66 7.10 8.32
C SER A 59 -7.19 6.69 9.70
N LEU A 60 -6.59 7.20 10.77
CA LEU A 60 -7.03 6.91 12.14
C LEU A 60 -8.45 7.45 12.40
N THR A 61 -8.70 8.71 12.07
CA THR A 61 -10.01 9.33 12.32
C THR A 61 -11.10 8.76 11.43
N GLY A 62 -10.79 8.51 10.16
CA GLY A 62 -11.70 7.92 9.17
C GLY A 62 -12.06 6.47 9.49
N GLY A 63 -11.09 5.67 9.94
CA GLY A 63 -11.36 4.30 10.38
C GLY A 63 -12.34 4.24 11.56
N TYR A 64 -12.11 5.09 12.56
CA TYR A 64 -13.04 5.22 13.69
C TYR A 64 -14.43 5.71 13.26
N ALA A 65 -14.48 6.76 12.43
CA ALA A 65 -15.73 7.32 11.93
C ALA A 65 -16.52 6.31 11.10
N ALA A 66 -15.87 5.51 10.25
CA ALA A 66 -16.51 4.53 9.38
C ALA A 66 -17.22 3.42 10.16
N ASP A 67 -16.68 3.03 11.31
CA ASP A 67 -17.29 2.03 12.19
C ASP A 67 -18.42 2.62 13.09
N HIS A 68 -18.65 3.95 13.10
CA HIS A 68 -19.70 4.59 13.90
C HIS A 68 -20.77 5.27 13.05
N VAL A 69 -20.38 5.89 11.93
CA VAL A 69 -21.28 6.68 11.08
C VAL A 69 -21.73 5.90 9.85
N GLY A 70 -20.92 4.92 9.43
CA GLY A 70 -21.13 4.12 8.22
C GLY A 70 -19.99 4.26 7.23
N ARG A 71 -19.64 3.16 6.57
CA ARG A 71 -18.49 3.09 5.67
C ARG A 71 -18.70 3.89 4.40
N LYS A 72 -19.85 3.70 3.75
CA LYS A 72 -20.21 4.45 2.54
C LYS A 72 -20.23 5.97 2.79
N LYS A 73 -20.73 6.42 3.93
CA LYS A 73 -20.80 7.86 4.24
C LYS A 73 -19.41 8.49 4.33
N VAL A 74 -18.46 7.82 5.00
CA VAL A 74 -17.07 8.30 5.10
C VAL A 74 -16.41 8.31 3.72
N ILE A 75 -16.61 7.26 2.92
CA ILE A 75 -16.08 7.16 1.55
C ILE A 75 -16.63 8.31 0.69
N VAL A 76 -17.93 8.50 0.65
CA VAL A 76 -18.57 9.55 -0.18
C VAL A 76 -18.11 10.94 0.23
N LEU A 77 -18.05 11.24 1.54
CA LEU A 77 -17.52 12.51 2.04
C LEU A 77 -16.07 12.73 1.58
N SER A 78 -15.24 11.72 1.74
CA SER A 78 -13.82 11.78 1.36
C SER A 78 -13.64 11.93 -0.15
N GLU A 79 -14.30 11.12 -0.98
CA GLU A 79 -14.24 11.22 -2.44
C GLU A 79 -14.73 12.60 -2.92
N THR A 80 -15.76 13.16 -2.29
CA THR A 80 -16.26 14.51 -2.59
C THR A 80 -15.15 15.53 -2.36
N ILE A 81 -14.57 15.58 -1.16
CA ILE A 81 -13.54 16.57 -0.82
C ILE A 81 -12.27 16.38 -1.68
N VAL A 82 -11.87 15.14 -1.95
CA VAL A 82 -10.70 14.85 -2.80
C VAL A 82 -10.94 15.30 -4.24
N SER A 83 -12.11 15.02 -4.82
CA SER A 83 -12.46 15.41 -6.18
C SER A 83 -12.49 16.95 -6.33
N TYR A 84 -13.17 17.66 -5.43
CA TYR A 84 -13.18 19.12 -5.42
C TYR A 84 -11.81 19.70 -5.09
N GLY A 85 -11.03 19.05 -4.23
CA GLY A 85 -9.66 19.41 -3.91
C GLY A 85 -8.77 19.45 -5.16
N PHE A 86 -8.83 18.41 -6.01
CA PHE A 86 -8.09 18.40 -7.28
C PHE A 86 -8.59 19.45 -8.28
N ALA A 87 -9.90 19.76 -8.30
CA ALA A 87 -10.42 20.85 -9.10
C ALA A 87 -9.86 22.20 -8.63
N CYS A 88 -9.76 22.43 -7.31
CA CYS A 88 -9.12 23.60 -6.75
C CYS A 88 -7.62 23.64 -7.06
N VAL A 89 -6.91 22.50 -6.98
CA VAL A 89 -5.49 22.40 -7.38
C VAL A 89 -5.32 22.80 -8.85
N ALA A 90 -6.21 22.36 -9.73
CA ALA A 90 -6.19 22.80 -11.14
C ALA A 90 -6.34 24.32 -11.27
N LEU A 91 -7.29 24.92 -10.56
CA LEU A 91 -7.53 26.37 -10.61
C LEU A 91 -6.30 27.17 -10.13
N VAL A 92 -5.71 26.81 -9.00
CA VAL A 92 -4.54 27.52 -8.43
C VAL A 92 -3.22 27.24 -9.14
N ASN A 93 -3.20 26.30 -10.07
CA ASN A 93 -2.08 26.00 -10.98
C ASN A 93 -2.52 26.17 -12.44
N SER A 94 -3.37 27.15 -12.72
CA SER A 94 -3.83 27.48 -14.07
C SER A 94 -2.71 28.20 -14.85
N PRO A 95 -2.82 28.29 -16.19
CA PRO A 95 -1.88 29.07 -17.00
C PRO A 95 -1.78 30.55 -16.62
N LEU A 96 -2.77 31.08 -15.86
CA LEU A 96 -2.81 32.50 -15.45
C LEU A 96 -1.98 32.78 -14.20
N PHE A 97 -1.91 31.83 -13.27
CA PHE A 97 -1.16 31.95 -12.02
C PHE A 97 -0.85 30.59 -11.38
N THR A 98 0.21 30.56 -10.59
CA THR A 98 0.61 29.38 -9.80
C THR A 98 0.84 29.79 -8.37
N MET A 99 0.22 29.04 -7.42
CA MET A 99 0.30 29.31 -5.99
C MET A 99 0.80 28.06 -5.23
N PRO A 100 2.12 27.85 -5.12
CA PRO A 100 2.68 26.62 -4.54
C PRO A 100 2.23 26.35 -3.11
N TYR A 101 2.17 27.36 -2.25
CA TYR A 101 1.76 27.20 -0.85
C TYR A 101 0.26 26.85 -0.72
N VAL A 102 -0.60 27.41 -1.56
CA VAL A 102 -2.04 27.06 -1.62
C VAL A 102 -2.19 25.63 -2.13
N THR A 103 -1.42 25.27 -3.16
CA THR A 103 -1.35 23.90 -3.69
C THR A 103 -0.95 22.92 -2.59
N PHE A 104 0.06 23.23 -1.78
CA PHE A 104 0.47 22.40 -0.65
C PHE A 104 -0.66 22.21 0.36
N PHE A 105 -1.33 23.29 0.77
CA PHE A 105 -2.46 23.21 1.70
C PHE A 105 -3.58 22.32 1.16
N LEU A 106 -3.93 22.48 -0.12
CA LEU A 106 -4.92 21.62 -0.79
C LEU A 106 -4.48 20.15 -0.79
N PHE A 107 -3.21 19.87 -1.03
CA PHE A 107 -2.69 18.51 -0.93
C PHE A 107 -2.77 17.95 0.50
N MET A 108 -2.52 18.74 1.54
CA MET A 108 -2.74 18.29 2.92
C MET A 108 -4.20 17.84 3.14
N VAL A 109 -5.18 18.63 2.66
CA VAL A 109 -6.61 18.29 2.77
C VAL A 109 -6.93 17.04 1.94
N ILE A 110 -6.46 16.96 0.70
CA ILE A 110 -6.65 15.80 -0.20
C ILE A 110 -6.11 14.53 0.46
N TYR A 111 -4.88 14.56 0.98
CA TYR A 111 -4.26 13.38 1.60
C TYR A 111 -4.89 13.00 2.93
N PHE A 112 -5.36 13.97 3.73
CA PHE A 112 -6.14 13.68 4.93
C PHE A 112 -7.40 12.88 4.60
N PHE A 113 -8.21 13.34 3.63
CA PHE A 113 -9.45 12.65 3.27
C PHE A 113 -9.20 11.36 2.46
N SER A 114 -8.17 11.30 1.65
CA SER A 114 -7.74 10.04 1.02
C SER A 114 -7.35 9.01 2.08
N GLY A 115 -6.58 9.42 3.09
CA GLY A 115 -6.26 8.60 4.25
C GLY A 115 -7.50 8.14 5.01
N ALA A 116 -8.49 9.04 5.21
CA ALA A 116 -9.73 8.72 5.91
C ALA A 116 -10.60 7.67 5.16
N ALA A 117 -10.59 7.70 3.84
CA ALA A 117 -11.33 6.74 3.03
C ALA A 117 -10.70 5.33 3.03
N GLU A 118 -9.38 5.22 3.12
CA GLU A 118 -8.67 3.95 2.91
C GLU A 118 -9.12 2.81 3.84
N PRO A 119 -9.22 2.99 5.19
CA PRO A 119 -9.72 1.93 6.08
C PRO A 119 -11.16 1.53 5.78
N ALA A 120 -12.00 2.51 5.41
CA ALA A 120 -13.39 2.26 5.04
C ALA A 120 -13.51 1.45 3.74
N TYR A 121 -12.66 1.73 2.77
CA TYR A 121 -12.56 0.95 1.53
C TYR A 121 -12.14 -0.50 1.78
N GLN A 122 -11.13 -0.71 2.62
CA GLN A 122 -10.65 -2.06 2.96
C GLN A 122 -11.71 -2.83 3.74
N ALA A 123 -12.37 -2.19 4.71
CA ALA A 123 -13.45 -2.79 5.48
C ALA A 123 -14.63 -3.18 4.58
N LEU A 124 -15.04 -2.30 3.66
CA LEU A 124 -16.10 -2.58 2.69
C LEU A 124 -15.76 -3.79 1.81
N LEU A 125 -14.51 -3.90 1.36
CA LEU A 125 -14.09 -5.04 0.55
C LEU A 125 -14.14 -6.37 1.32
N ILE A 126 -13.80 -6.34 2.62
CA ILE A 126 -13.95 -7.49 3.51
C ILE A 126 -15.43 -7.88 3.66
N ASP A 127 -16.31 -6.89 3.88
CA ASP A 127 -17.75 -7.13 4.09
C ASP A 127 -18.43 -7.82 2.93
N VAL A 128 -18.08 -7.40 1.70
CA VAL A 128 -18.69 -7.96 0.49
C VAL A 128 -18.03 -9.24 -0.01
N SER A 129 -16.90 -9.65 0.60
CA SER A 129 -16.17 -10.87 0.28
C SER A 129 -16.63 -12.04 1.12
N SER A 130 -16.65 -13.25 0.55
CA SER A 130 -16.79 -14.51 1.27
C SER A 130 -15.45 -15.21 1.46
N PRO A 131 -15.30 -16.11 2.44
CA PRO A 131 -14.05 -16.89 2.63
C PRO A 131 -13.57 -17.56 1.34
N ASP A 132 -14.49 -18.09 0.52
CA ASP A 132 -14.17 -18.82 -0.71
C ASP A 132 -13.61 -17.94 -1.85
N ASN A 133 -14.05 -16.67 -1.93
CA ASN A 133 -13.65 -15.77 -3.01
C ASN A 133 -12.62 -14.71 -2.58
N ARG A 134 -12.41 -14.52 -1.29
CA ARG A 134 -11.59 -13.46 -0.68
C ARG A 134 -10.16 -13.43 -1.23
N ARG A 135 -9.49 -14.58 -1.30
CA ARG A 135 -8.15 -14.68 -1.86
C ARG A 135 -8.08 -14.25 -3.32
N SER A 136 -9.07 -14.64 -4.13
CA SER A 136 -9.15 -14.23 -5.54
C SER A 136 -9.39 -12.72 -5.67
N ILE A 137 -10.26 -12.14 -4.83
CA ILE A 137 -10.53 -10.69 -4.80
C ILE A 137 -9.24 -9.91 -4.51
N TYR A 138 -8.48 -10.32 -3.50
CA TYR A 138 -7.22 -9.67 -3.15
C TYR A 138 -6.14 -9.83 -4.24
N THR A 139 -6.13 -10.96 -4.97
CA THR A 139 -5.28 -11.14 -6.14
C THR A 139 -5.58 -10.10 -7.22
N TYR A 140 -6.87 -9.93 -7.57
CA TYR A 140 -7.27 -8.94 -8.58
C TYR A 140 -7.06 -7.50 -8.09
N SER A 141 -7.32 -7.22 -6.81
CA SER A 141 -7.05 -5.91 -6.19
C SER A 141 -5.57 -5.54 -6.29
N TYR A 142 -4.68 -6.47 -5.95
CA TYR A 142 -3.24 -6.29 -6.05
C TYR A 142 -2.77 -6.09 -7.50
N TRP A 143 -3.26 -6.91 -8.43
CA TRP A 143 -2.95 -6.80 -9.84
C TRP A 143 -3.39 -5.47 -10.44
N LEU A 144 -4.65 -5.09 -10.23
CA LEU A 144 -5.21 -3.81 -10.71
C LEU A 144 -4.48 -2.61 -10.14
N ARG A 145 -4.10 -2.66 -8.85
CA ARG A 145 -3.32 -1.60 -8.20
C ARG A 145 -1.95 -1.41 -8.86
N ASN A 146 -1.20 -2.47 -9.10
CA ASN A 146 0.11 -2.39 -9.75
C ASN A 146 0.00 -1.95 -11.21
N LEU A 147 -1.01 -2.41 -11.94
CA LEU A 147 -1.31 -1.94 -13.29
C LEU A 147 -1.61 -0.43 -13.30
N ALA A 148 -2.40 0.05 -12.34
CA ALA A 148 -2.73 1.47 -12.19
C ALA A 148 -1.50 2.32 -11.86
N ILE A 149 -0.60 1.83 -10.98
CA ILE A 149 0.66 2.48 -10.63
C ILE A 149 1.55 2.63 -11.87
N SER A 150 1.69 1.56 -12.66
CA SER A 150 2.52 1.56 -13.86
C SER A 150 1.98 2.55 -14.90
N ILE A 151 0.70 2.47 -15.23
CA ILE A 151 0.07 3.35 -16.23
C ILE A 151 0.06 4.80 -15.73
N GLY A 152 -0.33 5.02 -14.47
CA GLY A 152 -0.36 6.35 -13.86
C GLY A 152 1.00 7.01 -13.83
N GLY A 153 2.05 6.27 -13.47
CA GLY A 153 3.43 6.76 -13.51
C GLY A 153 3.86 7.21 -14.91
N ILE A 154 3.56 6.43 -15.95
CA ILE A 154 3.86 6.78 -17.35
C ILE A 154 3.10 8.05 -17.76
N ILE A 155 1.78 8.10 -17.54
CA ILE A 155 0.96 9.28 -17.86
C ILE A 155 1.50 10.52 -17.16
N GLY A 156 1.84 10.41 -15.87
CA GLY A 156 2.42 11.50 -15.10
C GLY A 156 3.76 11.98 -15.66
N ALA A 157 4.64 11.06 -16.08
CA ALA A 157 5.94 11.41 -16.66
C ALA A 157 5.82 12.35 -17.89
N PHE A 158 4.85 12.09 -18.74
CA PHE A 158 4.63 12.87 -19.96
C PHE A 158 3.83 14.15 -19.73
N LEU A 159 2.84 14.14 -18.84
CA LEU A 159 1.89 15.23 -18.71
C LEU A 159 2.17 16.18 -17.54
N PHE A 160 2.82 15.72 -16.46
CA PHE A 160 2.90 16.50 -15.23
C PHE A 160 3.63 17.84 -15.40
N PHE A 161 4.78 17.86 -16.07
CA PHE A 161 5.56 19.11 -16.21
C PHE A 161 5.08 20.02 -17.34
N ASN A 162 4.54 19.46 -18.41
CA ASN A 162 4.16 20.24 -19.61
C ASN A 162 2.67 20.63 -19.60
N HIS A 163 1.81 19.81 -18.96
CA HIS A 163 0.36 19.95 -19.03
C HIS A 163 -0.32 19.71 -17.67
N HIS A 164 0.31 20.16 -16.57
CA HIS A 164 -0.19 19.90 -15.21
C HIS A 164 -1.63 20.39 -14.98
N PHE A 165 -2.03 21.51 -15.56
CA PHE A 165 -3.41 22.02 -15.47
C PHE A 165 -4.42 21.03 -16.05
N ILE A 166 -4.19 20.53 -17.28
CA ILE A 166 -5.05 19.54 -17.94
C ILE A 166 -5.06 18.24 -17.16
N LEU A 167 -3.88 17.83 -16.63
CA LEU A 167 -3.74 16.63 -15.80
C LEU A 167 -4.61 16.73 -14.54
N TYR A 168 -4.54 17.84 -13.80
CA TYR A 168 -5.35 18.02 -12.59
C TYR A 168 -6.85 18.06 -12.86
N ILE A 169 -7.29 18.68 -13.97
CA ILE A 169 -8.70 18.62 -14.40
C ILE A 169 -9.11 17.19 -14.74
N GLY A 170 -8.28 16.46 -15.48
CA GLY A 170 -8.52 15.06 -15.82
C GLY A 170 -8.68 14.18 -14.58
N ILE A 171 -7.82 14.36 -13.57
CA ILE A 171 -7.90 13.68 -12.28
C ILE A 171 -9.20 14.05 -11.55
N ALA A 172 -9.53 15.34 -11.45
CA ALA A 172 -10.76 15.80 -10.79
C ALA A 172 -12.00 15.17 -11.43
N LEU A 173 -12.06 15.11 -12.76
CA LEU A 173 -13.15 14.47 -13.51
C LEU A 173 -13.21 12.95 -13.26
N CYS A 174 -12.07 12.26 -13.31
CA CYS A 174 -12.01 10.82 -13.02
C CYS A 174 -12.50 10.51 -11.59
N LEU A 175 -12.08 11.30 -10.61
CA LEU A 175 -12.50 11.13 -9.21
C LEU A 175 -13.96 11.52 -9.01
N PHE A 176 -14.46 12.51 -9.72
CA PHE A 176 -15.88 12.85 -9.72
C PHE A 176 -16.75 11.73 -10.31
N ILE A 177 -16.31 11.11 -11.41
CA ILE A 177 -16.98 9.92 -11.97
C ILE A 177 -16.95 8.77 -10.94
N SER A 178 -15.81 8.54 -10.27
CA SER A 178 -15.71 7.56 -9.18
C SER A 178 -16.73 7.83 -8.08
N LEU A 179 -16.85 9.08 -7.64
CA LEU A 179 -17.82 9.51 -6.64
C LEU A 179 -19.27 9.20 -7.06
N VAL A 180 -19.65 9.56 -8.28
CA VAL A 180 -21.00 9.30 -8.83
C VAL A 180 -21.30 7.80 -8.84
N ILE A 181 -20.34 6.97 -9.28
CA ILE A 181 -20.49 5.51 -9.28
C ILE A 181 -20.58 4.98 -7.84
N THR A 182 -19.76 5.50 -6.91
CA THR A 182 -19.82 5.12 -5.49
C THR A 182 -21.20 5.43 -4.89
N ILE A 183 -21.73 6.61 -5.13
CA ILE A 183 -23.06 7.01 -4.63
C ILE A 183 -24.16 6.10 -5.17
N SER A 184 -24.13 5.83 -6.49
CA SER A 184 -25.21 5.14 -7.21
C SER A 184 -25.16 3.61 -7.06
N CYS A 185 -23.96 3.02 -7.06
CA CYS A 185 -23.79 1.57 -7.20
C CYS A 185 -23.33 0.86 -5.94
N ILE A 186 -22.68 1.55 -5.00
CA ILE A 186 -22.21 0.95 -3.75
C ILE A 186 -23.26 1.11 -2.66
N LYS A 187 -23.66 -0.01 -2.04
CA LYS A 187 -24.58 -0.01 -0.90
C LYS A 187 -23.80 0.14 0.40
N GLU A 188 -24.47 0.71 1.43
CA GLU A 188 -23.92 0.72 2.78
C GLU A 188 -23.83 -0.72 3.32
N THR A 189 -22.66 -1.09 3.81
CA THR A 189 -22.40 -2.42 4.40
C THR A 189 -22.39 -2.39 5.92
N TYR A 190 -22.36 -1.18 6.49
CA TYR A 190 -22.41 -1.01 7.93
C TYR A 190 -23.76 -1.42 8.50
N THR A 191 -23.77 -2.39 9.39
CA THR A 191 -24.93 -2.75 10.20
C THR A 191 -24.73 -2.16 11.60
N PRO A 192 -25.59 -1.19 12.02
CA PRO A 192 -25.50 -0.64 13.37
C PRO A 192 -25.70 -1.75 14.40
N ILE A 193 -24.85 -1.78 15.41
CA ILE A 193 -25.05 -2.69 16.56
C ILE A 193 -26.33 -2.22 17.27
N PRO A 194 -27.31 -3.14 17.55
CA PRO A 194 -28.50 -2.81 18.29
C PRO A 194 -28.16 -2.10 19.60
N PRO A 195 -28.94 -1.07 20.02
CA PRO A 195 -28.63 -0.28 21.22
C PRO A 195 -28.49 -1.12 22.51
N GLU A 196 -29.15 -2.25 22.57
CA GLU A 196 -29.13 -3.20 23.69
C GLU A 196 -27.75 -3.86 23.88
N ASN A 197 -26.95 -3.99 22.84
CA ASN A 197 -25.63 -4.62 22.84
C ASN A 197 -24.47 -3.60 22.86
N ILE A 198 -24.77 -2.31 22.89
CA ILE A 198 -23.72 -1.29 23.02
C ILE A 198 -23.26 -1.26 24.46
N PRO A 199 -21.99 -1.58 24.78
CA PRO A 199 -21.46 -1.38 26.12
C PRO A 199 -21.74 0.07 26.54
N LYS A 200 -22.42 0.30 27.66
CA LYS A 200 -22.81 1.61 28.19
C LYS A 200 -21.65 2.62 28.34
N LYS A 201 -20.41 2.20 28.19
CA LYS A 201 -19.23 3.06 28.05
C LYS A 201 -18.95 3.27 26.56
N ARG A 202 -19.38 4.41 26.04
CA ARG A 202 -18.98 4.97 24.74
C ARG A 202 -17.44 4.84 24.64
N ASN A 203 -16.95 3.91 23.82
CA ASN A 203 -15.52 3.74 23.64
C ASN A 203 -14.94 5.05 23.10
N THR A 204 -14.17 5.73 23.92
CA THR A 204 -13.42 6.91 23.49
C THR A 204 -12.46 6.46 22.38
N PHE A 205 -12.22 7.31 21.38
CA PHE A 205 -11.30 7.07 20.25
C PHE A 205 -10.03 6.29 20.67
N LEU A 206 -9.31 6.79 21.67
CA LEU A 206 -8.10 6.13 22.18
C LEU A 206 -8.33 4.73 22.78
N LYS A 207 -9.49 4.51 23.40
CA LYS A 207 -9.83 3.17 23.93
C LYS A 207 -10.10 2.17 22.82
N GLY A 208 -10.68 2.58 21.71
CA GLY A 208 -10.88 1.74 20.53
C GLY A 208 -9.55 1.19 20.02
N TYR A 209 -8.57 2.05 19.79
CA TYR A 209 -7.23 1.63 19.35
C TYR A 209 -6.46 0.83 20.41
N SER A 210 -6.61 1.15 21.69
CA SER A 210 -6.04 0.34 22.77
C SER A 210 -6.61 -1.10 22.79
N GLN A 211 -7.88 -1.29 22.46
CA GLN A 211 -8.48 -2.62 22.33
C GLN A 211 -7.93 -3.40 21.13
N VAL A 212 -7.74 -2.71 19.98
CA VAL A 212 -7.11 -3.28 18.78
C VAL A 212 -5.72 -3.83 19.12
N LEU A 213 -4.88 -3.04 19.82
CA LEU A 213 -3.52 -3.45 20.20
C LEU A 213 -3.49 -4.57 21.27
N LYS A 214 -4.57 -4.76 22.02
CA LYS A 214 -4.70 -5.90 22.95
C LYS A 214 -5.07 -7.21 22.26
N HIS A 215 -5.53 -7.17 21.00
CA HIS A 215 -5.81 -8.35 20.20
C HIS A 215 -4.50 -8.99 19.71
N LYS A 216 -3.94 -9.91 20.51
CA LYS A 216 -2.59 -10.48 20.35
C LYS A 216 -2.30 -10.98 18.92
N SER A 217 -3.23 -11.73 18.31
CA SER A 217 -3.04 -12.26 16.96
C SER A 217 -2.99 -11.15 15.90
N PHE A 218 -3.85 -10.16 16.01
CA PHE A 218 -3.82 -9.01 15.11
C PHE A 218 -2.56 -8.17 15.30
N THR A 219 -2.15 -7.91 16.54
CA THR A 219 -0.91 -7.15 16.84
C THR A 219 0.32 -7.88 16.31
N ALA A 220 0.41 -9.20 16.47
CA ALA A 220 1.48 -9.98 15.86
C ALA A 220 1.46 -9.87 14.32
N PHE A 221 0.27 -9.91 13.70
CA PHE A 221 0.11 -9.76 12.25
C PHE A 221 0.59 -8.39 11.76
N ILE A 222 0.20 -7.28 12.41
CA ILE A 222 0.64 -5.93 11.99
C ILE A 222 2.14 -5.70 12.21
N VAL A 223 2.75 -6.34 13.22
CA VAL A 223 4.22 -6.35 13.39
C VAL A 223 4.89 -7.12 12.25
N ALA A 224 4.40 -8.29 11.87
CA ALA A 224 4.94 -9.02 10.70
C ALA A 224 4.78 -8.21 9.40
N ASN A 225 3.65 -7.53 9.23
CA ASN A 225 3.43 -6.64 8.09
C ASN A 225 4.40 -5.44 8.08
N LEU A 226 4.68 -4.85 9.24
CA LEU A 226 5.68 -3.79 9.38
C LEU A 226 7.05 -4.27 8.89
N LEU A 227 7.49 -5.49 9.27
CA LEU A 227 8.76 -6.06 8.82
C LEU A 227 8.80 -6.27 7.30
N LEU A 228 7.70 -6.72 6.68
CA LEU A 228 7.59 -6.87 5.22
C LEU A 228 7.73 -5.52 4.51
N ILE A 229 6.98 -4.52 4.94
CA ILE A 229 7.01 -3.17 4.34
C ILE A 229 8.37 -2.52 4.57
N SER A 230 8.92 -2.65 5.79
CA SER A 230 10.26 -2.15 6.10
C SER A 230 11.32 -2.74 5.16
N MET A 231 11.19 -4.02 4.77
CA MET A 231 12.09 -4.65 3.82
C MET A 231 11.91 -4.11 2.40
N GLU A 232 10.68 -3.95 1.95
CA GLU A 232 10.34 -3.41 0.61
C GLU A 232 10.98 -2.03 0.39
N GLU A 233 10.90 -1.17 1.39
CA GLU A 233 11.44 0.19 1.32
C GLU A 233 12.97 0.25 1.20
N GLN A 234 13.69 -0.83 1.55
CA GLN A 234 15.16 -0.83 1.47
C GLN A 234 15.66 -0.80 0.03
N LEU A 235 14.90 -1.28 -0.95
CA LEU A 235 15.31 -1.28 -2.36
C LEU A 235 15.60 0.14 -2.87
N THR A 236 14.68 1.06 -2.60
CA THR A 236 14.75 2.46 -3.06
C THR A 236 15.49 3.39 -2.08
N ASN A 237 15.91 2.88 -0.95
CA ASN A 237 16.60 3.63 0.10
C ASN A 237 18.02 3.10 0.35
N TYR A 238 18.22 2.24 1.34
CA TYR A 238 19.56 1.73 1.69
C TYR A 238 20.26 1.01 0.51
N MET A 239 19.57 0.08 -0.16
CA MET A 239 20.16 -0.67 -1.27
C MET A 239 20.47 0.22 -2.47
N ALA A 240 19.61 1.23 -2.73
CA ALA A 240 19.87 2.22 -3.76
C ALA A 240 21.16 3.00 -3.50
N ILE A 241 21.37 3.49 -2.27
CA ILE A 241 22.61 4.19 -1.88
C ILE A 241 23.82 3.26 -2.02
N ARG A 242 23.72 2.03 -1.53
CA ARG A 242 24.80 1.05 -1.62
C ARG A 242 25.19 0.74 -3.07
N LEU A 243 24.20 0.42 -3.92
CA LEU A 243 24.45 0.12 -5.32
C LEU A 243 25.03 1.30 -6.08
N THR A 244 24.54 2.52 -5.80
CA THR A 244 25.09 3.74 -6.41
C THR A 244 26.54 4.00 -6.01
N ASN A 245 26.91 3.72 -4.77
CA ASN A 245 28.28 3.91 -4.28
C ASN A 245 29.23 2.80 -4.78
N ASN A 246 28.76 1.55 -4.90
CA ASN A 246 29.60 0.41 -5.28
C ASN A 246 29.73 0.28 -6.80
N ILE A 247 28.73 0.70 -7.57
CA ILE A 247 28.70 0.58 -9.04
C ILE A 247 28.70 1.99 -9.65
N GLN A 248 29.85 2.69 -9.55
CA GLN A 248 30.03 4.04 -10.08
C GLN A 248 30.20 4.06 -11.59
N GLU A 249 30.94 3.08 -12.13
CA GLU A 249 31.11 2.94 -13.57
C GLU A 249 30.06 2.00 -14.17
N PRO A 250 29.44 2.39 -15.32
CA PRO A 250 28.43 1.56 -15.95
C PRO A 250 28.98 0.19 -16.37
N GLN A 251 28.48 -0.87 -15.75
CA GLN A 251 28.81 -2.26 -16.07
C GLN A 251 28.02 -2.73 -17.30
N ALA A 252 28.62 -3.57 -18.11
CA ALA A 252 27.94 -4.19 -19.25
C ALA A 252 26.83 -5.13 -18.74
N PHE A 253 25.62 -4.91 -19.23
CA PHE A 253 24.46 -5.73 -18.91
C PHE A 253 23.65 -6.02 -20.18
N LEU A 254 23.62 -7.27 -20.62
CA LEU A 254 22.97 -7.71 -21.87
C LEU A 254 23.38 -6.82 -23.07
N PHE A 255 22.50 -5.92 -23.49
CA PHE A 255 22.67 -5.03 -24.66
C PHE A 255 22.97 -3.58 -24.30
N PHE A 256 23.06 -3.22 -23.00
CA PHE A 256 23.32 -1.86 -22.55
C PHE A 256 24.25 -1.83 -21.33
N LYS A 257 24.67 -0.62 -20.95
CA LYS A 257 25.47 -0.38 -19.74
C LYS A 257 24.56 0.21 -18.67
N ALA A 258 24.69 -0.30 -17.44
CA ALA A 258 23.92 0.20 -16.29
C ALA A 258 24.86 0.51 -15.13
N ASP A 259 24.69 1.67 -14.52
CA ASP A 259 25.28 2.04 -13.24
C ASP A 259 24.33 1.68 -12.08
N GLY A 260 24.75 1.97 -10.85
CA GLY A 260 23.96 1.64 -9.64
C GLY A 260 22.56 2.27 -9.62
N ILE A 261 22.42 3.51 -10.09
CA ILE A 261 21.13 4.22 -10.15
C ILE A 261 20.22 3.58 -11.19
N ASN A 262 20.76 3.29 -12.38
CA ASN A 262 20.00 2.63 -13.45
C ASN A 262 19.54 1.23 -13.01
N LEU A 263 20.38 0.48 -12.29
CA LEU A 263 20.03 -0.85 -11.76
C LEU A 263 18.87 -0.80 -10.79
N VAL A 264 18.83 0.18 -9.86
CA VAL A 264 17.67 0.34 -8.95
C VAL A 264 16.37 0.58 -9.73
N GLY A 265 16.43 1.44 -10.75
CA GLY A 265 15.30 1.67 -11.64
C GLY A 265 14.86 0.41 -12.39
N ILE A 266 15.81 -0.37 -12.91
CA ILE A 266 15.55 -1.65 -13.59
C ILE A 266 14.90 -2.64 -12.64
N LEU A 267 15.44 -2.83 -11.43
CA LEU A 267 14.88 -3.75 -10.42
C LEU A 267 13.44 -3.36 -10.02
N LYS A 268 13.17 -2.07 -9.83
CA LYS A 268 11.80 -1.59 -9.52
C LYS A 268 10.85 -1.80 -10.70
N SER A 269 11.31 -1.57 -11.92
CA SER A 269 10.53 -1.81 -13.14
C SER A 269 10.27 -3.30 -13.36
N GLU A 270 11.28 -4.15 -13.12
CA GLU A 270 11.17 -5.61 -13.16
C GLU A 270 10.11 -6.11 -12.18
N ASN A 271 10.17 -5.69 -10.90
CA ASN A 271 9.15 -6.03 -9.89
C ASN A 271 7.74 -5.70 -10.39
N THR A 272 7.51 -4.47 -10.83
CA THR A 272 6.19 -4.05 -11.29
C THR A 272 5.73 -4.82 -12.53
N LEU A 273 6.62 -5.03 -13.49
CA LEU A 273 6.32 -5.77 -14.73
C LEU A 273 5.96 -7.23 -14.44
N LEU A 274 6.74 -7.91 -13.60
CA LEU A 274 6.48 -9.29 -13.20
C LEU A 274 5.14 -9.42 -12.47
N ILE A 275 4.82 -8.47 -11.58
CA ILE A 275 3.52 -8.44 -10.89
C ILE A 275 2.37 -8.33 -11.90
N VAL A 276 2.47 -7.40 -12.84
CA VAL A 276 1.41 -7.18 -13.84
C VAL A 276 1.23 -8.41 -14.74
N LEU A 277 2.33 -9.04 -15.17
CA LEU A 277 2.28 -10.17 -16.10
C LEU A 277 1.89 -11.49 -15.42
N PHE A 278 2.38 -11.75 -14.21
CA PHE A 278 2.35 -13.11 -13.65
C PHE A 278 1.46 -13.29 -12.42
N THR A 279 0.99 -12.23 -11.75
CA THR A 279 0.20 -12.38 -10.50
C THR A 279 -1.01 -13.29 -10.66
N ILE A 280 -1.79 -13.11 -11.74
CA ILE A 280 -3.01 -13.92 -11.96
C ILE A 280 -2.63 -15.38 -12.23
N VAL A 281 -1.60 -15.62 -13.02
CA VAL A 281 -1.11 -16.96 -13.37
C VAL A 281 -0.59 -17.69 -12.12
N ILE A 282 0.27 -17.03 -11.35
CA ILE A 282 0.82 -17.58 -10.10
C ILE A 282 -0.29 -17.88 -9.09
N SER A 283 -1.23 -16.94 -8.91
CA SER A 283 -2.37 -17.13 -8.01
C SER A 283 -3.22 -18.34 -8.39
N TYR A 284 -3.39 -18.63 -9.69
CA TYR A 284 -4.10 -19.82 -10.15
C TYR A 284 -3.41 -21.11 -9.70
N PHE A 285 -2.09 -21.20 -9.84
CA PHE A 285 -1.32 -22.39 -9.41
C PHE A 285 -1.27 -22.53 -7.89
N VAL A 286 -1.12 -21.42 -7.17
CA VAL A 286 -0.93 -21.40 -5.73
C VAL A 286 -2.24 -21.62 -4.96
N LYS A 287 -3.41 -21.36 -5.59
CA LYS A 287 -4.73 -21.47 -4.96
C LYS A 287 -5.03 -22.85 -4.36
N LYS A 288 -4.50 -23.92 -4.95
CA LYS A 288 -4.71 -25.31 -4.49
C LYS A 288 -3.97 -25.68 -3.21
N TYR A 289 -2.99 -24.84 -2.80
CA TYR A 289 -2.19 -25.10 -1.62
C TYR A 289 -2.75 -24.38 -0.40
N ASN A 290 -2.44 -24.92 0.80
CA ASN A 290 -2.82 -24.35 2.08
C ASN A 290 -2.21 -22.95 2.28
N ASP A 291 -2.99 -22.00 2.81
CA ASP A 291 -2.56 -20.61 3.07
C ASP A 291 -1.29 -20.55 3.93
N ARG A 292 -1.14 -21.46 4.93
CA ARG A 292 0.09 -21.56 5.74
C ARG A 292 1.33 -21.81 4.88
N PHE A 293 1.30 -22.82 4.04
CA PHE A 293 2.42 -23.16 3.15
C PHE A 293 2.73 -22.01 2.20
N VAL A 294 1.69 -21.41 1.62
CA VAL A 294 1.80 -20.31 0.68
C VAL A 294 2.44 -19.07 1.30
N ILE A 295 1.99 -18.67 2.50
CA ILE A 295 2.55 -17.52 3.22
C ILE A 295 4.02 -17.79 3.57
N LEU A 296 4.33 -18.96 4.13
CA LEU A 296 5.69 -19.26 4.56
C LEU A 296 6.66 -19.37 3.39
N LEU A 297 6.28 -20.06 2.31
CA LEU A 297 7.09 -20.16 1.10
C LEU A 297 7.32 -18.78 0.48
N GLY A 298 6.23 -18.00 0.31
CA GLY A 298 6.32 -16.68 -0.29
C GLY A 298 7.17 -15.70 0.51
N VAL A 299 6.99 -15.65 1.84
CA VAL A 299 7.81 -14.80 2.73
C VAL A 299 9.28 -15.24 2.72
N SER A 300 9.56 -16.55 2.68
CA SER A 300 10.93 -17.05 2.59
C SER A 300 11.61 -16.59 1.30
N LEU A 301 10.95 -16.76 0.15
CA LEU A 301 11.47 -16.31 -1.15
C LEU A 301 11.66 -14.79 -1.19
N TYR A 302 10.70 -14.04 -0.64
CA TYR A 302 10.74 -12.58 -0.56
C TYR A 302 12.00 -12.09 0.18
N PHE A 303 12.21 -12.52 1.42
CA PHE A 303 13.39 -12.13 2.19
C PHE A 303 14.69 -12.65 1.58
N LEU A 304 14.70 -13.88 1.05
CA LEU A 304 15.87 -14.45 0.37
C LEU A 304 16.31 -13.54 -0.80
N GLY A 305 15.38 -13.15 -1.67
CA GLY A 305 15.69 -12.26 -2.79
C GLY A 305 16.26 -10.92 -2.33
N TYR A 306 15.64 -10.27 -1.35
CA TYR A 306 16.16 -8.99 -0.81
C TYR A 306 17.53 -9.13 -0.12
N ILE A 307 17.79 -10.23 0.60
CA ILE A 307 19.11 -10.52 1.19
C ILE A 307 20.13 -10.68 0.07
N MET A 308 19.81 -11.41 -1.02
CA MET A 308 20.69 -11.55 -2.17
C MET A 308 20.98 -10.20 -2.83
N ILE A 309 20.00 -9.30 -2.99
CA ILE A 309 20.21 -7.94 -3.49
C ILE A 309 21.14 -7.16 -2.55
N SER A 310 20.97 -7.30 -1.24
CA SER A 310 21.79 -6.60 -0.25
C SER A 310 23.25 -7.03 -0.22
N LEU A 311 23.58 -8.25 -0.69
CA LEU A 311 24.94 -8.83 -0.66
C LEU A 311 25.67 -8.74 -2.00
N ASN A 312 24.98 -8.50 -3.12
CA ASN A 312 25.58 -8.59 -4.45
C ASN A 312 25.62 -7.22 -5.15
N ASP A 313 26.61 -7.09 -6.06
CA ASP A 313 26.79 -5.94 -6.93
C ASP A 313 26.81 -6.33 -8.43
N VAL A 314 26.65 -7.63 -8.73
CA VAL A 314 26.64 -8.14 -10.11
C VAL A 314 25.23 -7.97 -10.70
N PRO A 315 25.06 -7.21 -11.81
CA PRO A 315 23.73 -6.87 -12.36
C PRO A 315 22.84 -8.09 -12.62
N LEU A 316 23.39 -9.16 -13.19
CA LEU A 316 22.60 -10.36 -13.48
C LEU A 316 22.08 -11.06 -12.20
N LEU A 317 22.91 -11.10 -11.14
CA LEU A 317 22.49 -11.66 -9.86
C LEU A 317 21.44 -10.79 -9.16
N LEU A 318 21.52 -9.46 -9.31
CA LEU A 318 20.53 -8.52 -8.78
C LEU A 318 19.16 -8.74 -9.42
N ILE A 319 19.11 -8.91 -10.75
CA ILE A 319 17.86 -9.22 -11.46
C ILE A 319 17.32 -10.59 -11.05
N ALA A 320 18.14 -11.63 -11.01
CA ALA A 320 17.70 -12.94 -10.54
C ALA A 320 17.17 -12.90 -9.10
N ALA A 321 17.81 -12.12 -8.22
CA ALA A 321 17.38 -11.92 -6.84
C ALA A 321 16.05 -11.15 -6.76
N MET A 322 15.86 -10.13 -7.60
CA MET A 322 14.61 -9.40 -7.68
C MET A 322 13.47 -10.27 -8.21
N PHE A 323 13.74 -11.12 -9.20
CA PHE A 323 12.78 -12.11 -9.67
C PHE A 323 12.32 -13.03 -8.53
N ILE A 324 13.25 -13.55 -7.71
CA ILE A 324 12.94 -14.41 -6.55
C ILE A 324 12.10 -13.63 -5.51
N ALA A 325 12.48 -12.39 -5.19
CA ALA A 325 11.74 -11.55 -4.25
C ALA A 325 10.31 -11.30 -4.74
N THR A 326 10.15 -10.91 -6.01
CA THR A 326 8.85 -10.63 -6.61
C THR A 326 7.98 -11.87 -6.72
N LEU A 327 8.57 -13.04 -7.05
CA LEU A 327 7.86 -14.31 -7.01
C LEU A 327 7.31 -14.59 -5.61
N GLY A 328 8.15 -14.42 -4.59
CA GLY A 328 7.74 -14.54 -3.19
C GLY A 328 6.57 -13.62 -2.86
N GLU A 329 6.64 -12.35 -3.25
CA GLU A 329 5.60 -11.36 -3.03
C GLU A 329 4.26 -11.76 -3.66
N MET A 330 4.25 -12.15 -4.93
CA MET A 330 3.05 -12.60 -5.63
C MET A 330 2.42 -13.85 -4.99
N ILE A 331 3.24 -14.72 -4.39
CA ILE A 331 2.77 -15.93 -3.71
C ILE A 331 2.10 -15.58 -2.37
N TYR A 332 2.78 -14.83 -1.48
CA TYR A 332 2.27 -14.66 -0.11
C TYR A 332 1.18 -13.59 0.01
N LEU A 333 1.21 -12.54 -0.81
CA LEU A 333 0.40 -11.35 -0.57
C LEU A 333 -1.11 -11.61 -0.56
N PRO A 334 -1.71 -12.33 -1.52
CA PRO A 334 -3.14 -12.62 -1.49
C PRO A 334 -3.58 -13.46 -0.27
N ALA A 335 -2.75 -14.43 0.13
CA ALA A 335 -3.03 -15.27 1.29
C ALA A 335 -2.88 -14.47 2.61
N LYS A 336 -1.88 -13.59 2.69
CA LYS A 336 -1.71 -12.64 3.81
C LYS A 336 -2.92 -11.72 3.97
N GLN A 337 -3.46 -11.16 2.89
CA GLN A 337 -4.64 -10.31 2.93
C GLN A 337 -5.90 -11.09 3.36
N THR A 338 -6.03 -12.35 2.96
CA THR A 338 -7.09 -13.22 3.45
C THR A 338 -6.97 -13.43 4.96
N LEU A 339 -5.76 -13.73 5.46
CA LEU A 339 -5.50 -13.89 6.89
C LEU A 339 -5.82 -12.59 7.67
N LEU A 340 -5.45 -11.43 7.14
CA LEU A 340 -5.82 -10.13 7.72
C LEU A 340 -7.32 -10.00 7.88
N ALA A 341 -8.08 -10.30 6.83
CA ALA A 341 -9.53 -10.19 6.85
C ALA A 341 -10.19 -11.14 7.86
N ASP A 342 -9.60 -12.32 8.09
CA ASP A 342 -10.10 -13.30 9.08
C ASP A 342 -9.78 -12.89 10.53
N LEU A 343 -8.74 -12.09 10.75
CA LEU A 343 -8.35 -11.59 12.08
C LEU A 343 -9.17 -10.38 12.53
N VAL A 344 -9.90 -9.74 11.63
CA VAL A 344 -10.57 -8.47 11.88
C VAL A 344 -12.04 -8.70 12.24
N PRO A 345 -12.51 -8.28 13.43
CA PRO A 345 -13.90 -8.43 13.84
C PRO A 345 -14.83 -7.51 13.06
N ASP A 346 -16.06 -8.00 12.79
CA ASP A 346 -17.06 -7.33 11.94
C ASP A 346 -17.42 -5.92 12.40
N HIS A 347 -17.51 -5.74 13.71
CA HIS A 347 -17.97 -4.49 14.32
C HIS A 347 -16.94 -3.35 14.37
N ALA A 348 -15.65 -3.66 14.09
CA ALA A 348 -14.54 -2.68 14.19
C ALA A 348 -13.58 -2.74 12.99
N ARG A 349 -14.05 -3.22 11.82
CA ARG A 349 -13.19 -3.47 10.64
C ARG A 349 -12.38 -2.25 10.24
N SER A 350 -13.02 -1.08 10.15
CA SER A 350 -12.33 0.13 9.70
C SER A 350 -11.30 0.61 10.72
N THR A 351 -11.57 0.48 12.03
CA THR A 351 -10.61 0.82 13.10
C THR A 351 -9.39 -0.11 13.07
N TYR A 352 -9.59 -1.41 12.82
CA TYR A 352 -8.50 -2.37 12.63
C TYR A 352 -7.68 -2.07 11.38
N MET A 353 -8.34 -1.73 10.27
CA MET A 353 -7.65 -1.35 9.02
C MET A 353 -6.86 -0.06 9.20
N ALA A 354 -7.36 0.92 9.95
CA ALA A 354 -6.61 2.13 10.27
C ALA A 354 -5.37 1.84 11.11
N ALA A 355 -5.46 0.93 12.10
CA ALA A 355 -4.29 0.46 12.85
C ALA A 355 -3.27 -0.27 11.95
N TYR A 356 -3.75 -1.11 11.03
CA TYR A 356 -2.91 -1.76 10.01
C TYR A 356 -2.17 -0.73 9.15
N SER A 357 -2.86 0.32 8.69
CA SER A 357 -2.26 1.40 7.92
C SER A 357 -1.22 2.17 8.73
N LEU A 358 -1.49 2.47 10.01
CA LEU A 358 -0.52 3.14 10.89
C LEU A 358 0.79 2.34 11.00
N PHE A 359 0.72 1.04 11.24
CA PHE A 359 1.92 0.19 11.31
C PHE A 359 2.63 0.08 9.94
N SER A 360 1.88 0.17 8.84
CA SER A 360 2.46 0.26 7.50
C SER A 360 3.25 1.55 7.32
N PHE A 361 2.74 2.70 7.76
CA PHE A 361 3.47 3.97 7.76
C PHE A 361 4.73 3.93 8.63
N ILE A 362 4.67 3.29 9.80
CA ILE A 362 5.87 3.07 10.63
C ILE A 362 6.89 2.23 9.87
N GLY A 363 6.45 1.16 9.17
CA GLY A 363 7.32 0.33 8.34
C GLY A 363 8.03 1.12 7.25
N ILE A 364 7.31 1.98 6.52
CA ILE A 364 7.89 2.90 5.51
C ILE A 364 8.93 3.82 6.16
N SER A 365 8.62 4.38 7.32
CA SER A 365 9.50 5.32 8.04
C SER A 365 10.81 4.68 8.52
N THR A 366 10.88 3.34 8.65
CA THR A 366 12.13 2.64 9.01
C THR A 366 13.22 2.82 7.97
N ALA A 367 12.90 3.16 6.73
CA ALA A 367 13.89 3.42 5.67
C ALA A 367 14.94 4.45 6.12
N GLY A 368 14.52 5.54 6.76
CA GLY A 368 15.45 6.54 7.30
C GLY A 368 16.37 5.98 8.38
N ILE A 369 15.87 5.11 9.26
CA ILE A 369 16.67 4.45 10.30
C ILE A 369 17.74 3.56 9.65
N PHE A 370 17.37 2.77 8.64
CA PHE A 370 18.32 1.90 7.94
C PHE A 370 19.39 2.68 7.17
N ILE A 371 19.05 3.83 6.58
CA ILE A 371 20.03 4.72 5.97
C ILE A 371 21.04 5.21 7.04
N LEU A 372 20.57 5.67 8.20
CA LEU A 372 21.44 6.17 9.28
C LEU A 372 22.37 5.07 9.79
N ILE A 373 21.87 3.90 10.15
CA ILE A 373 22.69 2.80 10.68
C ILE A 373 23.65 2.24 9.63
N SER A 374 23.32 2.32 8.35
CA SER A 374 24.22 1.88 7.27
C SER A 374 25.50 2.71 7.16
N THR A 375 25.56 3.89 7.73
CA THR A 375 26.79 4.69 7.78
C THR A 375 27.85 4.08 8.70
N TRP A 376 27.44 3.24 9.66
CA TRP A 376 28.33 2.60 10.64
C TRP A 376 28.47 1.10 10.47
N LEU A 377 27.51 0.45 9.79
CA LEU A 377 27.47 -1.00 9.67
C LEU A 377 27.86 -1.46 8.26
N PRO A 378 28.72 -2.48 8.12
CA PRO A 378 29.06 -3.07 6.83
C PRO A 378 27.85 -3.79 6.23
N ALA A 379 27.83 -3.95 4.89
CA ALA A 379 26.73 -4.58 4.15
C ALA A 379 26.37 -5.99 4.65
N ALA A 380 27.35 -6.78 5.07
CA ALA A 380 27.12 -8.13 5.63
C ALA A 380 26.29 -8.08 6.93
N VAL A 381 26.53 -7.08 7.81
CA VAL A 381 25.76 -6.91 9.05
C VAL A 381 24.35 -6.43 8.73
N MET A 382 24.20 -5.49 7.79
CA MET A 382 22.87 -5.05 7.31
C MET A 382 22.07 -6.23 6.76
N SER A 383 22.68 -7.07 5.93
CA SER A 383 22.03 -8.27 5.39
C SER A 383 21.67 -9.29 6.47
N SER A 384 22.48 -9.40 7.53
CA SER A 384 22.16 -10.24 8.69
C SER A 384 20.94 -9.71 9.45
N ILE A 385 20.81 -8.38 9.59
CA ILE A 385 19.61 -7.74 10.17
C ILE A 385 18.37 -8.09 9.32
N PHE A 386 18.46 -8.04 7.99
CA PHE A 386 17.37 -8.43 7.09
C PHE A 386 17.03 -9.92 7.25
N GLY A 387 18.03 -10.78 7.43
CA GLY A 387 17.82 -12.19 7.75
C GLY A 387 17.08 -12.40 9.07
N CYS A 388 17.46 -11.68 10.13
CA CYS A 388 16.76 -11.72 11.42
C CYS A 388 15.31 -11.21 11.29
N MET A 389 15.06 -10.14 10.53
CA MET A 389 13.71 -9.65 10.24
C MET A 389 12.87 -10.71 9.53
N GLY A 390 13.44 -11.39 8.54
CA GLY A 390 12.79 -12.48 7.81
C GLY A 390 12.44 -13.66 8.72
N LEU A 391 13.39 -14.10 9.55
CA LEU A 391 13.15 -15.17 10.52
C LEU A 391 12.04 -14.80 11.53
N LEU A 392 12.08 -13.60 12.08
CA LEU A 392 11.04 -13.12 12.99
C LEU A 392 9.67 -13.08 12.30
N CYS A 393 9.61 -12.56 11.08
CA CYS A 393 8.39 -12.53 10.27
C CYS A 393 7.83 -13.94 10.03
N LEU A 394 8.69 -14.91 9.66
CA LEU A 394 8.31 -16.31 9.48
C LEU A 394 7.80 -16.95 10.76
N LEU A 395 8.46 -16.73 11.91
CA LEU A 395 8.01 -17.25 13.21
C LEU A 395 6.65 -16.71 13.61
N ILE A 396 6.38 -15.42 13.34
CA ILE A 396 5.07 -14.83 13.60
C ILE A 396 4.00 -15.49 12.72
N TYR A 397 4.22 -15.63 11.41
CA TYR A 397 3.25 -16.26 10.52
C TYR A 397 3.05 -17.75 10.81
N LEU A 398 4.09 -18.46 11.21
CA LEU A 398 3.97 -19.85 11.69
C LEU A 398 2.95 -19.95 12.85
N ARG A 399 3.12 -19.13 13.89
CA ARG A 399 2.20 -19.13 15.05
C ARG A 399 0.79 -18.70 14.68
N LEU A 400 0.63 -17.66 13.86
CA LEU A 400 -0.70 -17.16 13.46
C LEU A 400 -1.50 -18.22 12.67
N THR A 401 -0.83 -18.95 11.79
CA THR A 401 -1.47 -19.98 10.96
C THR A 401 -1.75 -21.28 11.74
N GLU A 402 -1.02 -21.55 12.81
CA GLU A 402 -1.33 -22.65 13.74
C GLU A 402 -2.58 -22.39 14.56
N VAL A 403 -2.70 -21.19 15.15
CA VAL A 403 -3.88 -20.80 15.93
C VAL A 403 -5.15 -20.91 15.10
N LYS A 404 -5.11 -20.50 13.81
CA LYS A 404 -6.26 -20.64 12.90
C LYS A 404 -6.66 -22.11 12.68
N ARG A 405 -5.71 -23.03 12.60
CA ARG A 405 -5.99 -24.47 12.40
C ARG A 405 -6.70 -25.08 13.60
N HIS A 406 -6.30 -24.72 14.83
CA HIS A 406 -6.93 -25.24 16.04
C HIS A 406 -8.35 -24.69 16.25
N SER A 407 -8.62 -23.44 15.87
CA SER A 407 -9.97 -22.88 15.95
C SER A 407 -10.95 -23.49 14.95
N SER A 408 -10.48 -23.95 13.78
CA SER A 408 -11.32 -24.60 12.76
C SER A 408 -11.64 -26.08 13.07
N HIS A 409 -10.85 -26.74 13.92
CA HIS A 409 -11.08 -28.14 14.32
C HIS A 409 -11.82 -28.27 15.66
N GLY A 410 -12.01 -27.20 16.40
CA GLY A 410 -12.77 -27.20 17.68
C GLY A 410 -14.25 -26.88 17.54
N THR A 411 -14.77 -26.72 16.32
CA THR A 411 -16.19 -26.41 16.02
C THR A 411 -16.90 -27.52 15.25
N THR A 412 -16.33 -28.74 15.20
CA THR A 412 -17.00 -29.94 14.64
C THR A 412 -17.53 -30.85 15.76
#